data_bd1ba76631531cc2aedfa99f1e33d984
#
_entry.id   bd1ba76631531cc2aedfa99f1e33d984
#
_cell.length_a   1.000
_cell.length_b   1.000
_cell.length_c   1.000
_cell.angle_alpha   90.00
_cell.angle_beta   90.00
_cell.angle_gamma   90.00
#
_symmetry.space_group_name_H-M   'P 1'
#
loop_
_entity.id
_entity.type
_entity.pdbx_description
1 polymer ?
#
loop_
_entity_poly.entity_id
_entity_poly.type
_entity_poly.pdbx_seq_one_letter_code
_entity_poly.pdbx_strand_id
1 'polypeptide(L)'
;KFKKNLKKKNLSVLKTREPGGSKSAETIRNLIFSKTSSTFHKKTDYYLMLASRNEHLINTLLPAKKKKLIVISDRFTDSTYAYQVSGNNIDSKVNSVNKNYILNSFRPDLTIVLKSSLKMINSRLKKRKQLNKFDKLKNSFFIKVQNVFIKLAKNNKKKYFLIDTSVNNNSAEKKILEVISKKLKI
;
A
#
# COMPACT_ATOMS: atom_id res chain seq x y z
N LYS A 1 -0.05 -8.60 -15.42
CA LYS A 1 -0.33 -7.90 -16.69
C LYS A 1 0.45 -6.58 -16.78
N PHE A 2 0.31 -5.65 -15.83
CA PHE A 2 0.90 -4.31 -15.84
C PHE A 2 2.43 -4.29 -16.04
N LYS A 3 3.20 -5.09 -15.24
CA LYS A 3 4.66 -5.23 -15.40
C LYS A 3 5.06 -5.68 -16.82
N LYS A 4 4.25 -6.56 -17.46
CA LYS A 4 4.51 -7.03 -18.83
C LYS A 4 4.39 -5.89 -19.85
N ASN A 5 3.41 -4.98 -19.67
CA ASN A 5 3.21 -3.85 -20.59
C ASN A 5 4.36 -2.82 -20.51
N LEU A 6 4.86 -2.54 -19.30
CA LEU A 6 6.01 -1.65 -19.14
C LEU A 6 7.33 -2.29 -19.67
N LYS A 7 7.51 -3.59 -19.46
CA LYS A 7 8.67 -4.31 -20.02
C LYS A 7 8.69 -4.30 -21.56
N LYS A 8 7.52 -4.36 -22.23
CA LYS A 8 7.45 -4.23 -23.70
C LYS A 8 7.96 -2.87 -24.20
N LYS A 9 8.08 -1.87 -23.35
CA LYS A 9 8.63 -0.54 -23.63
C LYS A 9 10.09 -0.39 -23.17
N ASN A 10 10.82 -1.49 -22.96
CA ASN A 10 12.21 -1.54 -22.48
C ASN A 10 12.45 -0.84 -21.13
N LEU A 11 11.41 -0.73 -20.30
CA LEU A 11 11.52 -0.13 -18.97
C LEU A 11 11.88 -1.17 -17.91
N SER A 12 12.89 -0.89 -17.12
CA SER A 12 13.28 -1.72 -15.98
C SER A 12 12.36 -1.50 -14.80
N VAL A 13 11.58 -2.52 -14.44
CA VAL A 13 10.50 -2.43 -13.44
C VAL A 13 10.71 -3.40 -12.31
N LEU A 14 10.78 -2.88 -11.08
CA LEU A 14 10.73 -3.63 -9.84
C LEU A 14 9.29 -3.63 -9.30
N LYS A 15 8.73 -4.81 -9.01
CA LYS A 15 7.48 -4.96 -8.28
C LYS A 15 7.78 -5.38 -6.85
N THR A 16 7.20 -4.67 -5.89
CA THR A 16 7.35 -4.92 -4.46
C THR A 16 6.04 -4.70 -3.71
N ARG A 17 6.06 -4.83 -2.37
CA ARG A 17 4.87 -4.66 -1.51
C ARG A 17 5.24 -4.28 -0.09
N GLU A 18 4.28 -3.74 0.67
CA GLU A 18 4.37 -3.54 2.12
C GLU A 18 3.17 -4.14 2.87
N PRO A 19 3.39 -4.67 4.09
CA PRO A 19 4.67 -5.00 4.69
C PRO A 19 5.38 -6.11 3.90
N GLY A 20 6.72 -6.11 3.91
CA GLY A 20 7.54 -7.05 3.15
C GLY A 20 8.42 -6.35 2.11
N GLY A 21 8.84 -7.09 1.08
CA GLY A 21 9.56 -6.55 -0.07
C GLY A 21 11.09 -6.64 0.00
N SER A 22 11.67 -7.08 1.12
CA SER A 22 13.05 -7.56 1.27
C SER A 22 13.06 -8.80 2.13
N LYS A 23 14.17 -9.53 2.19
CA LYS A 23 14.26 -10.78 2.98
C LYS A 23 13.89 -10.55 4.44
N SER A 24 14.50 -9.58 5.11
CA SER A 24 14.21 -9.22 6.50
C SER A 24 12.79 -8.66 6.68
N ALA A 25 12.32 -7.82 5.75
CA ALA A 25 10.96 -7.31 5.78
C ALA A 25 9.90 -8.41 5.63
N GLU A 26 10.15 -9.47 4.85
CA GLU A 26 9.24 -10.63 4.74
C GLU A 26 9.24 -11.46 6.05
N THR A 27 10.36 -11.58 6.77
CA THR A 27 10.37 -12.20 8.10
C THR A 27 9.45 -11.46 9.07
N ILE A 28 9.54 -10.12 9.11
CA ILE A 28 8.66 -9.29 9.93
C ILE A 28 7.20 -9.41 9.45
N ARG A 29 6.96 -9.44 8.14
CA ARG A 29 5.64 -9.67 7.58
C ARG A 29 5.03 -11.00 8.06
N ASN A 30 5.82 -12.07 8.04
CA ASN A 30 5.35 -13.38 8.50
C ASN A 30 4.94 -13.33 9.98
N LEU A 31 5.69 -12.60 10.82
CA LEU A 31 5.30 -12.36 12.21
C LEU A 31 4.00 -11.56 12.30
N ILE A 32 3.83 -10.46 11.55
CA ILE A 32 2.61 -9.64 11.52
C ILE A 32 1.36 -10.47 11.18
N PHE A 33 1.48 -11.43 10.27
CA PHE A 33 0.36 -12.25 9.80
C PHE A 33 0.30 -13.65 10.40
N SER A 34 1.17 -13.97 11.36
CA SER A 34 1.14 -15.25 12.10
C SER A 34 -0.14 -15.38 12.94
N LYS A 35 -0.45 -16.59 13.37
CA LYS A 35 -1.60 -16.83 14.26
C LYS A 35 -1.41 -16.11 15.62
N THR A 36 -0.20 -16.05 16.13
CA THR A 36 0.15 -15.35 17.38
C THR A 36 0.00 -13.83 17.29
N SER A 37 0.00 -13.26 16.10
CA SER A 37 -0.12 -11.80 15.92
C SER A 37 -1.48 -11.23 16.35
N SER A 38 -2.50 -12.06 16.53
CA SER A 38 -3.81 -11.62 17.04
C SER A 38 -3.76 -11.12 18.49
N THR A 39 -2.71 -11.50 19.25
CA THR A 39 -2.48 -11.09 20.62
C THR A 39 -1.69 -9.78 20.74
N PHE A 40 -1.11 -9.29 19.66
CA PHE A 40 -0.31 -8.08 19.69
C PHE A 40 -1.17 -6.84 19.95
N HIS A 41 -0.68 -6.01 20.85
CA HIS A 41 -1.28 -4.68 21.05
C HIS A 41 -1.15 -3.84 19.78
N LYS A 42 -2.10 -2.94 19.54
CA LYS A 42 -2.17 -2.07 18.35
C LYS A 42 -0.87 -1.29 18.07
N LYS A 43 -0.20 -0.81 19.12
CA LYS A 43 1.08 -0.12 19.01
C LYS A 43 2.20 -1.06 18.54
N THR A 44 2.22 -2.31 19.02
CA THR A 44 3.16 -3.33 18.58
C THR A 44 3.00 -3.61 17.09
N ASP A 45 1.76 -3.80 16.62
CA ASP A 45 1.47 -3.93 15.18
C ASP A 45 2.00 -2.74 14.37
N TYR A 46 1.79 -1.52 14.89
CA TYR A 46 2.30 -0.32 14.25
C TYR A 46 3.83 -0.31 14.14
N TYR A 47 4.55 -0.63 15.23
CA TYR A 47 6.00 -0.68 15.22
C TYR A 47 6.55 -1.77 14.29
N LEU A 48 5.92 -2.93 14.23
CA LEU A 48 6.28 -3.99 13.29
C LEU A 48 6.09 -3.54 11.83
N MET A 49 5.02 -2.79 11.51
CA MET A 49 4.83 -2.20 10.19
C MET A 49 5.95 -1.20 9.85
N LEU A 50 6.40 -0.39 10.83
CA LEU A 50 7.50 0.55 10.64
C LEU A 50 8.84 -0.18 10.46
N ALA A 51 9.12 -1.20 11.27
CA ALA A 51 10.33 -2.01 11.14
C ALA A 51 10.41 -2.69 9.77
N SER A 52 9.31 -3.32 9.32
CA SER A 52 9.23 -3.90 7.98
C SER A 52 9.47 -2.88 6.87
N ARG A 53 8.94 -1.65 7.02
CA ARG A 53 9.17 -0.55 6.07
C ARG A 53 10.61 -0.11 6.03
N ASN A 54 11.27 0.03 7.19
CA ASN A 54 12.68 0.39 7.27
C ASN A 54 13.54 -0.60 6.49
N GLU A 55 13.36 -1.89 6.72
CA GLU A 55 14.04 -2.96 6.00
C GLU A 55 13.78 -2.95 4.50
N HIS A 56 12.54 -2.67 4.10
CA HIS A 56 12.15 -2.56 2.71
C HIS A 56 12.79 -1.33 2.03
N LEU A 57 12.80 -0.19 2.73
CA LEU A 57 13.41 1.04 2.23
C LEU A 57 14.91 0.86 1.97
N ILE A 58 15.65 0.37 2.99
CA ILE A 58 17.10 0.24 2.92
C ILE A 58 17.51 -0.82 1.89
N ASN A 59 16.90 -2.00 1.95
CA ASN A 59 17.36 -3.16 1.19
C ASN A 59 16.74 -3.28 -0.20
N THR A 60 15.70 -2.49 -0.51
CA THR A 60 14.99 -2.62 -1.79
C THR A 60 14.77 -1.28 -2.49
N LEU A 61 14.15 -0.31 -1.81
CA LEU A 61 13.71 0.92 -2.48
C LEU A 61 14.86 1.86 -2.79
N LEU A 62 15.79 2.08 -1.85
CA LEU A 62 16.95 2.93 -2.07
C LEU A 62 17.90 2.35 -3.13
N PRO A 63 18.24 1.04 -3.12
CA PRO A 63 18.99 0.43 -4.22
C PRO A 63 18.29 0.54 -5.58
N ALA A 64 16.95 0.35 -5.62
CA ALA A 64 16.20 0.50 -6.86
C ALA A 64 16.22 1.94 -7.37
N LYS A 65 16.13 2.93 -6.48
CA LYS A 65 16.25 4.35 -6.82
C LYS A 65 17.64 4.68 -7.41
N LYS A 66 18.72 4.18 -6.78
CA LYS A 66 20.10 4.33 -7.34
C LYS A 66 20.22 3.76 -8.74
N LYS A 67 19.58 2.63 -9.02
CA LYS A 67 19.53 1.97 -10.34
C LYS A 67 18.50 2.60 -11.29
N LYS A 68 17.85 3.71 -10.92
CA LYS A 68 16.79 4.39 -11.71
C LYS A 68 15.68 3.45 -12.18
N LEU A 69 15.33 2.44 -11.37
CA LEU A 69 14.24 1.51 -11.69
C LEU A 69 12.89 2.18 -11.47
N ILE A 70 11.89 1.82 -12.27
CA ILE A 70 10.49 2.09 -11.97
C ILE A 70 10.05 1.11 -10.88
N VAL A 71 9.67 1.63 -9.71
CA VAL A 71 9.20 0.79 -8.60
C VAL A 71 7.68 0.84 -8.52
N ILE A 72 7.05 -0.34 -8.51
CA ILE A 72 5.61 -0.49 -8.28
C ILE A 72 5.44 -1.20 -6.94
N SER A 73 4.97 -0.46 -5.93
CA SER A 73 4.67 -1.02 -4.62
C SER A 73 3.18 -1.23 -4.42
N ASP A 74 2.80 -2.45 -4.04
CA ASP A 74 1.48 -2.72 -3.49
C ASP A 74 1.47 -2.29 -2.02
N ARG A 75 0.78 -1.20 -1.73
CA ARG A 75 0.78 -0.45 -0.47
C ARG A 75 2.10 0.28 -0.20
N PHE A 76 1.97 1.32 0.62
CA PHE A 76 3.07 2.10 1.18
C PHE A 76 2.58 2.85 2.44
N THR A 77 3.22 3.95 2.80
CA THR A 77 2.99 4.71 4.04
C THR A 77 1.52 5.07 4.30
N ASP A 78 0.75 5.38 3.26
CA ASP A 78 -0.68 5.72 3.40
C ASP A 78 -1.50 4.58 4.00
N SER A 79 -1.10 3.33 3.73
CA SER A 79 -1.75 2.17 4.35
C SER A 79 -1.54 2.14 5.85
N THR A 80 -0.35 2.46 6.35
CA THR A 80 -0.09 2.56 7.79
C THR A 80 -0.91 3.69 8.42
N TYR A 81 -0.97 4.84 7.76
CA TYR A 81 -1.81 5.94 8.23
C TYR A 81 -3.29 5.56 8.28
N ALA A 82 -3.81 4.94 7.21
CA ALA A 82 -5.21 4.57 7.12
C ALA A 82 -5.62 3.45 8.10
N TYR A 83 -4.80 2.40 8.21
CA TYR A 83 -5.14 1.22 9.03
C TYR A 83 -4.76 1.39 10.49
N GLN A 84 -3.54 1.84 10.79
CA GLN A 84 -3.03 1.89 12.15
C GLN A 84 -3.34 3.23 12.82
N VAL A 85 -3.01 4.35 12.18
CA VAL A 85 -3.24 5.67 12.80
C VAL A 85 -4.73 5.96 12.85
N SER A 86 -5.39 6.05 11.71
CA SER A 86 -6.83 6.38 11.66
C SER A 86 -7.70 5.20 12.08
N GLY A 87 -7.46 4.00 11.53
CA GLY A 87 -8.27 2.80 11.79
C GLY A 87 -8.24 2.38 13.25
N ASN A 88 -7.04 2.22 13.83
CA ASN A 88 -6.81 1.77 15.19
C ASN A 88 -6.69 2.90 16.23
N ASN A 89 -6.89 4.16 15.84
CA ASN A 89 -6.77 5.34 16.70
C ASN A 89 -5.40 5.46 17.39
N ILE A 90 -4.32 5.16 16.67
CA ILE A 90 -2.95 5.44 17.17
C ILE A 90 -2.70 6.93 17.02
N ASP A 91 -2.10 7.54 18.05
CA ASP A 91 -1.77 8.97 18.06
C ASP A 91 -0.98 9.36 16.81
N SER A 92 -1.46 10.39 16.12
CA SER A 92 -0.82 10.89 14.90
C SER A 92 0.59 11.42 15.13
N LYS A 93 0.91 11.85 16.35
CA LYS A 93 2.27 12.29 16.73
C LYS A 93 3.29 11.14 16.57
N VAL A 94 2.89 9.91 16.87
CA VAL A 94 3.74 8.72 16.67
C VAL A 94 4.09 8.52 15.19
N ASN A 95 3.24 8.98 14.27
CA ASN A 95 3.50 8.88 12.84
C ASN A 95 4.63 9.83 12.35
N SER A 96 5.05 10.80 13.16
CA SER A 96 6.21 11.64 12.88
C SER A 96 7.49 10.81 12.76
N VAL A 97 7.64 9.75 13.56
CA VAL A 97 8.76 8.79 13.50
C VAL A 97 8.86 8.19 12.09
N ASN A 98 7.73 7.72 11.55
CA ASN A 98 7.70 7.19 10.19
C ASN A 98 8.14 8.24 9.15
N LYS A 99 7.65 9.47 9.27
CA LYS A 99 7.95 10.54 8.31
C LYS A 99 9.39 11.02 8.39
N ASN A 100 9.89 11.24 9.58
CA ASN A 100 11.15 11.95 9.81
C ASN A 100 12.36 11.02 9.88
N TYR A 101 12.22 9.85 10.52
CA TYR A 101 13.32 8.91 10.69
C TYR A 101 13.39 7.85 9.60
N ILE A 102 12.26 7.19 9.31
CA ILE A 102 12.27 6.07 8.36
C ILE A 102 12.29 6.58 6.92
N LEU A 103 11.33 7.42 6.57
CA LEU A 103 11.18 7.84 5.17
C LEU A 103 12.17 8.93 4.76
N ASN A 104 12.57 9.81 5.66
CA ASN A 104 13.51 10.91 5.41
C ASN A 104 13.34 11.50 3.99
N SER A 105 12.21 12.13 3.73
CA SER A 105 11.80 12.66 2.40
C SER A 105 11.52 11.65 1.27
N PHE A 106 11.82 10.36 1.43
CA PHE A 106 11.45 9.37 0.42
C PHE A 106 9.92 9.31 0.25
N ARG A 107 9.44 9.59 -0.94
CA ARG A 107 8.00 9.64 -1.27
C ARG A 107 7.73 9.03 -2.63
N PRO A 108 6.55 8.43 -2.84
CA PRO A 108 6.11 8.04 -4.19
C PRO A 108 5.92 9.26 -5.09
N ASP A 109 6.27 9.11 -6.36
CA ASP A 109 6.00 10.12 -7.40
C ASP A 109 4.54 10.11 -7.82
N LEU A 110 3.87 8.96 -7.67
CA LEU A 110 2.50 8.72 -8.03
C LEU A 110 1.86 7.72 -7.07
N THR A 111 0.67 8.01 -6.58
CA THR A 111 -0.15 7.09 -5.79
C THR A 111 -1.49 6.85 -6.49
N ILE A 112 -1.83 5.59 -6.73
CA ILE A 112 -3.13 5.19 -7.26
C ILE A 112 -3.95 4.61 -6.11
N VAL A 113 -5.06 5.24 -5.79
CA VAL A 113 -6.01 4.80 -4.79
C VAL A 113 -7.15 4.07 -5.48
N LEU A 114 -7.33 2.80 -5.14
CA LEU A 114 -8.42 1.97 -5.64
C LEU A 114 -9.54 1.96 -4.61
N LYS A 115 -10.66 2.61 -4.91
CA LYS A 115 -11.89 2.51 -4.10
C LYS A 115 -12.80 1.42 -4.63
N SER A 116 -13.64 0.85 -3.76
CA SER A 116 -14.62 -0.16 -4.14
C SER A 116 -15.86 -0.10 -3.25
N SER A 117 -17.02 -0.53 -3.76
CA SER A 117 -18.21 -0.66 -2.92
C SER A 117 -18.04 -1.78 -1.87
N LEU A 118 -18.73 -1.67 -0.73
CA LEU A 118 -18.70 -2.71 0.30
C LEU A 118 -19.18 -4.07 -0.24
N LYS A 119 -20.19 -4.07 -1.09
CA LYS A 119 -20.68 -5.29 -1.77
C LYS A 119 -19.53 -6.00 -2.50
N MET A 120 -18.73 -5.25 -3.25
CA MET A 120 -17.59 -5.79 -3.99
C MET A 120 -16.45 -6.20 -3.07
N ILE A 121 -16.15 -5.44 -2.01
CA ILE A 121 -15.14 -5.80 -1.00
C ILE A 121 -15.51 -7.16 -0.39
N ASN A 122 -16.73 -7.30 0.12
CA ASN A 122 -17.21 -8.53 0.74
C ASN A 122 -17.22 -9.71 -0.24
N SER A 123 -17.62 -9.49 -1.50
CA SER A 123 -17.55 -10.51 -2.55
C SER A 123 -16.13 -11.01 -2.79
N ARG A 124 -15.15 -10.08 -2.84
CA ARG A 124 -13.74 -10.43 -3.02
C ARG A 124 -13.15 -11.15 -1.80
N LEU A 125 -13.54 -10.76 -0.59
CA LEU A 125 -13.13 -11.44 0.65
C LEU A 125 -13.65 -12.88 0.71
N LYS A 126 -14.92 -13.12 0.34
CA LYS A 126 -15.50 -14.47 0.28
C LYS A 126 -14.74 -15.41 -0.67
N LYS A 127 -14.13 -14.89 -1.73
CA LYS A 127 -13.36 -15.68 -2.71
C LYS A 127 -11.92 -15.96 -2.29
N ARG A 128 -11.44 -15.39 -1.17
CA ARG A 128 -10.08 -15.64 -0.68
C ARG A 128 -9.99 -16.99 0.01
N LYS A 129 -8.99 -17.78 -0.36
CA LYS A 129 -8.71 -19.08 0.29
C LYS A 129 -8.22 -18.92 1.73
N GLN A 130 -7.49 -17.86 2.02
CA GLN A 130 -6.95 -17.58 3.36
C GLN A 130 -7.19 -16.11 3.72
N LEU A 131 -7.77 -15.88 4.88
CA LEU A 131 -8.00 -14.56 5.45
C LEU A 131 -6.94 -14.27 6.52
N ASN A 132 -6.37 -13.08 6.47
CA ASN A 132 -5.53 -12.56 7.54
C ASN A 132 -6.36 -11.76 8.56
N LYS A 133 -5.74 -11.32 9.68
CA LYS A 133 -6.42 -10.59 10.73
C LYS A 133 -7.12 -9.31 10.27
N PHE A 134 -6.60 -8.62 9.26
CA PHE A 134 -7.22 -7.41 8.72
C PHE A 134 -8.42 -7.70 7.83
N ASP A 135 -8.46 -8.88 7.19
CA ASP A 135 -9.59 -9.30 6.35
C ASP A 135 -10.83 -9.67 7.19
N LYS A 136 -10.66 -9.91 8.50
CA LYS A 136 -11.72 -10.25 9.46
C LYS A 136 -12.36 -9.04 10.16
N LEU A 137 -11.93 -7.83 9.82
CA LEU A 137 -12.44 -6.61 10.44
C LEU A 137 -13.85 -6.27 9.97
N LYS A 138 -14.59 -5.52 10.79
CA LYS A 138 -15.97 -5.11 10.49
C LYS A 138 -16.04 -4.18 9.28
N ASN A 139 -17.19 -4.17 8.59
CA ASN A 139 -17.43 -3.28 7.45
C ASN A 139 -17.23 -1.80 7.79
N SER A 140 -17.59 -1.36 9.01
CA SER A 140 -17.35 0.00 9.48
C SER A 140 -15.86 0.39 9.45
N PHE A 141 -14.97 -0.55 9.75
CA PHE A 141 -13.54 -0.34 9.66
C PHE A 141 -13.08 -0.16 8.21
N PHE A 142 -13.58 -0.97 7.28
CA PHE A 142 -13.25 -0.83 5.85
C PHE A 142 -13.73 0.50 5.29
N ILE A 143 -14.92 0.96 5.68
CA ILE A 143 -15.44 2.30 5.31
C ILE A 143 -14.51 3.38 5.85
N LYS A 144 -14.15 3.32 7.13
CA LYS A 144 -13.25 4.29 7.77
C LYS A 144 -11.91 4.38 7.03
N VAL A 145 -11.28 3.23 6.79
CA VAL A 145 -10.00 3.14 6.07
C VAL A 145 -10.13 3.69 4.64
N GLN A 146 -11.17 3.30 3.91
CA GLN A 146 -11.39 3.77 2.55
C GLN A 146 -11.59 5.29 2.49
N ASN A 147 -12.34 5.87 3.43
CA ASN A 147 -12.55 7.31 3.53
C ASN A 147 -11.25 8.08 3.74
N VAL A 148 -10.31 7.52 4.51
CA VAL A 148 -8.96 8.10 4.67
C VAL A 148 -8.23 8.15 3.33
N PHE A 149 -8.19 7.06 2.57
CA PHE A 149 -7.57 7.05 1.25
C PHE A 149 -8.21 8.02 0.27
N ILE A 150 -9.56 8.12 0.29
CA ILE A 150 -10.30 9.07 -0.54
C ILE A 150 -9.92 10.52 -0.15
N LYS A 151 -9.85 10.82 1.16
CA LYS A 151 -9.43 12.15 1.66
C LYS A 151 -8.02 12.50 1.21
N LEU A 152 -7.07 11.58 1.35
CA LEU A 152 -5.68 11.77 0.87
C LEU A 152 -5.63 12.06 -0.63
N ALA A 153 -6.40 11.31 -1.43
CA ALA A 153 -6.45 11.51 -2.87
C ALA A 153 -7.07 12.86 -3.25
N LYS A 154 -8.15 13.28 -2.58
CA LYS A 154 -8.79 14.58 -2.82
C LYS A 154 -7.89 15.76 -2.46
N ASN A 155 -7.09 15.63 -1.39
CA ASN A 155 -6.22 16.69 -0.91
C ASN A 155 -4.93 16.86 -1.73
N ASN A 156 -4.57 15.88 -2.56
CA ASN A 156 -3.34 15.95 -3.36
C ASN A 156 -3.53 15.40 -4.78
N LYS A 157 -4.37 16.06 -5.57
CA LYS A 157 -4.73 15.68 -6.94
C LYS A 157 -3.52 15.63 -7.91
N LYS A 158 -2.41 16.30 -7.60
CA LYS A 158 -1.19 16.29 -8.45
C LYS A 158 -0.44 14.95 -8.38
N LYS A 159 -0.54 14.24 -7.24
CA LYS A 159 0.18 12.97 -7.00
C LYS A 159 -0.73 11.78 -6.81
N TYR A 160 -2.02 11.97 -6.53
CA TYR A 160 -2.98 10.91 -6.24
C TYR A 160 -4.04 10.81 -7.31
N PHE A 161 -4.32 9.59 -7.72
CA PHE A 161 -5.40 9.27 -8.65
C PHE A 161 -6.34 8.27 -8.02
N LEU A 162 -7.62 8.66 -7.95
CA LEU A 162 -8.69 7.82 -7.39
C LEU A 162 -9.38 7.06 -8.53
N ILE A 163 -9.37 5.74 -8.45
CA ILE A 163 -9.98 4.85 -9.45
C ILE A 163 -11.02 3.98 -8.77
N ASP A 164 -12.23 3.97 -9.31
CA ASP A 164 -13.32 3.10 -8.85
C ASP A 164 -13.16 1.70 -9.44
N THR A 165 -13.16 0.71 -8.58
CA THR A 165 -13.07 -0.72 -8.92
C THR A 165 -14.30 -1.50 -8.49
N SER A 166 -15.44 -0.80 -8.28
CA SER A 166 -16.70 -1.43 -7.87
C SER A 166 -17.30 -2.32 -8.96
N VAL A 167 -16.94 -2.05 -10.22
CA VAL A 167 -17.34 -2.89 -11.36
C VAL A 167 -16.19 -3.82 -11.73
N ASN A 168 -16.49 -5.10 -11.90
CA ASN A 168 -15.49 -6.10 -12.25
C ASN A 168 -15.27 -6.15 -13.77
N ASN A 169 -14.63 -5.13 -14.31
CA ASN A 169 -14.28 -5.03 -15.73
C ASN A 169 -12.85 -4.52 -15.91
N ASN A 170 -12.37 -4.47 -17.14
CA ASN A 170 -11.01 -4.01 -17.47
C ASN A 170 -10.86 -2.47 -17.45
N SER A 171 -11.92 -1.70 -17.11
CA SER A 171 -11.86 -0.23 -17.17
C SER A 171 -10.86 0.36 -16.17
N ALA A 172 -10.77 -0.22 -14.96
CA ALA A 172 -9.80 0.20 -13.96
C ALA A 172 -8.35 -0.04 -14.44
N GLU A 173 -8.07 -1.17 -15.09
CA GLU A 173 -6.75 -1.48 -15.65
C GLU A 173 -6.36 -0.46 -16.76
N LYS A 174 -7.30 -0.15 -17.66
CA LYS A 174 -7.07 0.86 -18.71
C LYS A 174 -6.75 2.23 -18.11
N LYS A 175 -7.56 2.71 -17.14
CA LYS A 175 -7.34 3.99 -16.45
C LYS A 175 -5.99 4.04 -15.71
N ILE A 176 -5.58 2.95 -15.07
CA ILE A 176 -4.26 2.84 -14.42
C ILE A 176 -3.15 3.01 -15.46
N LEU A 177 -3.25 2.33 -16.60
CA LEU A 177 -2.27 2.43 -17.67
C LEU A 177 -2.17 3.85 -18.24
N GLU A 178 -3.29 4.50 -18.51
CA GLU A 178 -3.35 5.89 -18.98
C GLU A 178 -2.67 6.85 -18.01
N VAL A 179 -3.00 6.77 -16.72
CA VAL A 179 -2.41 7.62 -15.66
C VAL A 179 -0.89 7.45 -15.62
N ILE A 180 -0.40 6.21 -15.70
CA ILE A 180 1.03 5.93 -15.62
C ILE A 180 1.74 6.32 -16.92
N SER A 181 1.17 6.03 -18.08
CA SER A 181 1.74 6.46 -19.36
C SER A 181 1.89 7.99 -19.43
N LYS A 182 0.86 8.72 -19.00
CA LYS A 182 0.91 10.18 -18.89
C LYS A 182 2.00 10.65 -17.92
N LYS A 183 2.15 10.01 -16.75
CA LYS A 183 3.17 10.38 -15.76
C LYS A 183 4.59 10.09 -16.21
N LEU A 184 4.80 8.98 -16.89
CA LEU A 184 6.11 8.54 -17.41
C LEU A 184 6.42 9.14 -18.78
N LYS A 185 5.49 9.86 -19.41
CA LYS A 185 5.60 10.41 -20.78
C LYS A 185 5.93 9.32 -21.82
N ILE A 186 5.24 8.18 -21.76
CA ILE A 186 5.46 6.98 -22.61
C ILE A 186 4.18 6.51 -23.29
#